data_1b835adf59d30369e913f3f94ab07783
#
_entry.id   1b835adf59d30369e913f3f94ab07783
#
_cell.length_a   1.000
_cell.length_b   1.000
_cell.length_c   1.000
_cell.angle_alpha   90.00
_cell.angle_beta   90.00
_cell.angle_gamma   90.00
#
_symmetry.space_group_name_H-M   'P 1'
#
loop_
_entity.id
_entity.type
_entity.pdbx_description
1 polymer ?
#
loop_
_entity_poly.entity_id
_entity_poly.type
_entity_poly.pdbx_seq_one_letter_code
_entity_poly.pdbx_strand_id
1 'polypeptide(L)'
;MESIQALAQLLSSMHVVDLSPTLYTNMPGWHSHPNVMIVEDARNFAQNGYFLQTLLLPEHSGCHVDAPAHVLPDKADQTIDIFPANSLFGVAKKIDLSQEHYLPGDLAPLSKVEEVMAQTGIAIEKGDIVLFDFGYDQYLVDVEKKPASQRNWWGENEPGLAEDVCRFLFEKGVRAVGSDTPACDMAQVNGQITAGFGHRKYFLPNGIFIIEGLYGLAQVPASFYFMAMPLKIKGGSGSPLRPIAIF
;
A
#
# COMPACT_ATOMS: atom_id res chain seq x y z
N MET A 1 -6.78 -29.07 -17.89
CA MET A 1 -7.74 -28.11 -18.52
C MET A 1 -8.90 -27.78 -17.59
N GLU A 2 -9.53 -28.77 -16.95
CA GLU A 2 -10.66 -28.55 -16.01
C GLU A 2 -10.37 -27.56 -14.87
N SER A 3 -9.18 -27.63 -14.26
CA SER A 3 -8.79 -26.75 -13.14
C SER A 3 -8.65 -25.28 -13.55
N ILE A 4 -8.19 -24.97 -14.77
CA ILE A 4 -8.06 -23.60 -15.28
C ILE A 4 -9.45 -23.03 -15.61
N GLN A 5 -10.34 -23.83 -16.20
CA GLN A 5 -11.70 -23.44 -16.50
C GLN A 5 -12.50 -23.18 -15.21
N ALA A 6 -12.33 -24.05 -14.20
CA ALA A 6 -12.96 -23.86 -12.89
C ALA A 6 -12.48 -22.57 -12.21
N LEU A 7 -11.17 -22.29 -12.24
CA LEU A 7 -10.61 -21.03 -11.73
C LEU A 7 -11.18 -19.81 -12.46
N ALA A 8 -11.24 -19.85 -13.79
CA ALA A 8 -11.78 -18.76 -14.59
C ALA A 8 -13.27 -18.50 -14.28
N GLN A 9 -14.06 -19.57 -14.12
CA GLN A 9 -15.47 -19.47 -13.73
C GLN A 9 -15.62 -18.88 -12.33
N LEU A 10 -14.80 -19.34 -11.36
CA LEU A 10 -14.81 -18.82 -10.00
C LEU A 10 -14.50 -17.32 -9.99
N LEU A 11 -13.39 -16.89 -10.61
CA LEU A 11 -12.99 -15.49 -10.66
C LEU A 11 -14.03 -14.61 -11.37
N SER A 12 -14.70 -15.11 -12.40
CA SER A 12 -15.76 -14.34 -13.12
C SER A 12 -17.04 -14.14 -12.30
N SER A 13 -17.26 -14.94 -11.26
CA SER A 13 -18.42 -14.84 -10.37
C SER A 13 -18.17 -14.04 -9.09
N MET A 14 -16.92 -13.66 -8.83
CA MET A 14 -16.52 -12.94 -7.62
C MET A 14 -16.52 -11.42 -7.84
N HIS A 15 -16.67 -10.68 -6.75
CA HIS A 15 -16.49 -9.24 -6.76
C HIS A 15 -15.00 -8.91 -6.83
N VAL A 16 -14.68 -7.88 -7.62
CA VAL A 16 -13.32 -7.36 -7.75
C VAL A 16 -13.35 -5.87 -7.40
N VAL A 17 -12.54 -5.47 -6.43
CA VAL A 17 -12.37 -4.07 -6.02
C VAL A 17 -10.94 -3.65 -6.31
N ASP A 18 -10.78 -2.51 -6.99
CA ASP A 18 -9.49 -1.84 -7.22
C ASP A 18 -9.08 -1.10 -5.95
N LEU A 19 -7.92 -1.41 -5.41
CA LEU A 19 -7.40 -0.83 -4.17
C LEU A 19 -6.30 0.21 -4.42
N SER A 20 -6.30 0.83 -5.60
CA SER A 20 -5.32 1.87 -5.96
C SER A 20 -5.98 3.21 -6.26
N PRO A 21 -5.37 4.35 -5.85
CA PRO A 21 -5.79 5.66 -6.30
C PRO A 21 -5.41 5.87 -7.77
N THR A 22 -6.16 6.74 -8.45
CA THR A 22 -5.76 7.21 -9.79
C THR A 22 -4.48 8.03 -9.71
N LEU A 23 -3.49 7.73 -10.56
CA LEU A 23 -2.27 8.51 -10.68
C LEU A 23 -2.52 9.78 -11.48
N TYR A 24 -2.03 10.92 -11.02
CA TYR A 24 -2.08 12.22 -11.71
C TYR A 24 -0.88 13.08 -11.35
N THR A 25 -0.58 14.07 -12.17
CA THR A 25 0.54 15.00 -11.96
C THR A 25 0.39 15.74 -10.62
N ASN A 26 1.45 15.68 -9.81
CA ASN A 26 1.51 16.28 -8.47
C ASN A 26 0.48 15.69 -7.48
N MET A 27 0.09 14.42 -7.64
CA MET A 27 -0.67 13.74 -6.60
C MET A 27 0.08 13.75 -5.26
N PRO A 28 -0.62 13.69 -4.12
CA PRO A 28 0.03 13.57 -2.82
C PRO A 28 0.96 12.36 -2.75
N GLY A 29 2.09 12.53 -2.12
CA GLY A 29 3.07 11.49 -1.90
C GLY A 29 3.99 11.84 -0.73
N TRP A 30 4.88 10.93 -0.37
CA TRP A 30 5.86 11.18 0.69
C TRP A 30 6.62 12.48 0.44
N HIS A 31 6.65 13.33 1.46
CA HIS A 31 7.05 14.74 1.35
C HIS A 31 8.46 14.98 0.74
N SER A 32 9.38 14.02 0.86
CA SER A 32 10.74 14.14 0.32
C SER A 32 10.95 13.44 -1.02
N HIS A 33 9.93 12.74 -1.54
CA HIS A 33 10.03 12.07 -2.84
C HIS A 33 9.71 13.02 -4.00
N PRO A 34 10.26 12.78 -5.20
CA PRO A 34 9.85 13.49 -6.40
C PRO A 34 8.36 13.28 -6.69
N ASN A 35 7.72 14.28 -7.29
CA ASN A 35 6.31 14.18 -7.66
C ASN A 35 6.11 13.27 -8.88
N VAL A 36 4.95 12.63 -8.96
CA VAL A 36 4.46 12.04 -10.20
C VAL A 36 4.26 13.14 -11.24
N MET A 37 4.73 12.91 -12.47
CA MET A 37 4.51 13.79 -13.61
C MET A 37 3.97 12.98 -14.79
N ILE A 38 2.86 13.43 -15.33
CA ILE A 38 2.28 12.91 -16.55
C ILE A 38 2.43 13.98 -17.63
N VAL A 39 3.27 13.72 -18.63
CA VAL A 39 3.42 14.58 -19.78
C VAL A 39 2.34 14.18 -20.78
N GLU A 40 1.26 14.95 -20.78
CA GLU A 40 0.20 14.85 -21.78
C GLU A 40 0.71 15.25 -23.15
N ASP A 41 0.03 14.86 -24.19
CA ASP A 41 0.34 15.22 -25.59
C ASP A 41 1.75 14.85 -26.07
N ALA A 42 2.39 13.86 -25.47
CA ALA A 42 3.61 13.28 -26.03
C ALA A 42 3.36 12.83 -27.49
N ARG A 43 2.14 12.34 -27.78
CA ARG A 43 1.55 12.12 -29.09
C ARG A 43 0.05 12.37 -29.04
N ASN A 44 -0.53 12.93 -30.08
CA ASN A 44 -1.96 13.21 -30.17
C ASN A 44 -2.59 12.74 -31.50
N PHE A 45 -3.89 12.56 -31.49
CA PHE A 45 -4.61 12.01 -32.66
C PHE A 45 -4.50 12.90 -33.89
N ALA A 46 -4.49 14.21 -33.73
CA ALA A 46 -4.48 15.15 -34.86
C ALA A 46 -3.17 15.09 -35.64
N GLN A 47 -2.05 14.92 -34.95
CA GLN A 47 -0.71 14.93 -35.57
C GLN A 47 -0.17 13.53 -35.86
N ASN A 48 -0.50 12.54 -35.03
CA ASN A 48 0.15 11.23 -35.02
C ASN A 48 -0.81 10.08 -35.27
N GLY A 49 -2.12 10.29 -35.26
CA GLY A 49 -3.13 9.25 -35.44
C GLY A 49 -3.34 8.36 -34.18
N TYR A 50 -2.66 8.65 -33.07
CA TYR A 50 -2.80 7.95 -31.79
C TYR A 50 -2.48 8.89 -30.62
N PHE A 51 -2.89 8.48 -29.41
CA PHE A 51 -2.61 9.21 -28.17
C PHE A 51 -1.56 8.46 -27.35
N LEU A 52 -0.60 9.20 -26.77
CA LEU A 52 0.44 8.67 -25.90
C LEU A 52 0.82 9.70 -24.84
N GLN A 53 0.88 9.27 -23.60
CA GLN A 53 1.46 10.02 -22.49
C GLN A 53 2.84 9.48 -22.13
N THR A 54 3.69 10.33 -21.57
CA THR A 54 4.95 9.91 -20.95
C THR A 54 4.84 10.09 -19.44
N LEU A 55 5.27 9.09 -18.68
CA LEU A 55 5.20 9.11 -17.21
C LEU A 55 6.60 9.26 -16.63
N LEU A 56 6.76 10.19 -15.67
CA LEU A 56 7.82 10.17 -14.69
C LEU A 56 7.18 9.70 -13.38
N LEU A 57 7.48 8.48 -13.00
CA LEU A 57 6.83 7.80 -11.89
C LEU A 57 7.89 7.30 -10.91
N PRO A 58 8.08 7.97 -9.76
CA PRO A 58 8.94 7.45 -8.70
C PRO A 58 8.45 6.08 -8.20
N GLU A 59 9.36 5.18 -7.82
CA GLU A 59 9.05 3.82 -7.38
C GLU A 59 8.04 3.78 -6.23
N HIS A 60 8.13 4.77 -5.33
CA HIS A 60 7.28 4.92 -4.15
C HIS A 60 6.24 6.03 -4.40
N SER A 61 5.28 5.74 -5.28
CA SER A 61 4.23 6.69 -5.68
C SER A 61 2.86 6.03 -5.79
N GLY A 62 1.83 6.73 -5.33
CA GLY A 62 0.48 6.18 -5.27
C GLY A 62 0.44 4.94 -4.40
N CYS A 63 -0.36 3.93 -4.77
CA CYS A 63 -0.23 2.64 -4.14
C CYS A 63 1.03 1.94 -4.65
N HIS A 64 1.88 1.48 -3.73
CA HIS A 64 3.16 0.88 -4.07
C HIS A 64 3.59 -0.18 -3.04
N VAL A 65 4.67 -0.91 -3.33
CA VAL A 65 5.30 -1.87 -2.43
C VAL A 65 6.76 -1.52 -2.25
N ASP A 66 7.25 -1.69 -1.02
CA ASP A 66 8.66 -1.59 -0.66
C ASP A 66 9.33 -2.95 -0.65
N ALA A 67 10.53 -3.01 -1.25
CA ALA A 67 11.46 -4.11 -1.12
C ALA A 67 12.49 -3.82 -0.01
N PRO A 68 13.20 -4.85 0.53
CA PRO A 68 14.21 -4.64 1.56
C PRO A 68 15.31 -3.64 1.18
N ALA A 69 15.65 -3.56 -0.11
CA ALA A 69 16.62 -2.60 -0.64
C ALA A 69 16.27 -1.12 -0.37
N HIS A 70 14.97 -0.82 -0.06
CA HIS A 70 14.51 0.56 0.14
C HIS A 70 15.23 1.28 1.28
N VAL A 71 15.34 0.66 2.44
CA VAL A 71 15.90 1.31 3.65
C VAL A 71 17.05 0.54 4.31
N LEU A 72 17.48 -0.58 3.73
CA LEU A 72 18.47 -1.49 4.31
C LEU A 72 19.71 -1.57 3.41
N PRO A 73 20.79 -0.80 3.71
CA PRO A 73 22.02 -0.82 2.91
C PRO A 73 22.68 -2.20 2.82
N ASP A 74 22.55 -3.02 3.85
CA ASP A 74 23.02 -4.40 3.91
C ASP A 74 22.20 -5.38 3.08
N LYS A 75 21.05 -4.95 2.56
CA LYS A 75 20.15 -5.68 1.67
C LYS A 75 19.91 -4.97 0.33
N ALA A 76 20.86 -4.15 -0.09
CA ALA A 76 20.77 -3.38 -1.34
C ALA A 76 20.62 -4.27 -2.61
N ASP A 77 20.92 -5.56 -2.51
CA ASP A 77 20.72 -6.56 -3.54
C ASP A 77 19.33 -7.21 -3.52
N GLN A 78 18.53 -7.00 -2.45
CA GLN A 78 17.16 -7.51 -2.34
C GLN A 78 16.17 -6.52 -2.96
N THR A 79 16.28 -6.35 -4.27
CA THR A 79 15.51 -5.42 -5.10
C THR A 79 14.21 -6.04 -5.62
N ILE A 80 13.26 -5.21 -6.05
CA ILE A 80 11.90 -5.67 -6.39
C ILE A 80 11.89 -6.64 -7.58
N ASP A 81 12.84 -6.57 -8.49
CA ASP A 81 12.90 -7.37 -9.70
C ASP A 81 13.36 -8.83 -9.49
N ILE A 82 13.94 -9.15 -8.32
CA ILE A 82 14.36 -10.52 -8.00
C ILE A 82 13.25 -11.35 -7.34
N PHE A 83 12.22 -10.72 -6.80
CA PHE A 83 11.14 -11.43 -6.14
C PHE A 83 10.18 -12.08 -7.16
N PRO A 84 9.60 -13.26 -6.82
CA PRO A 84 8.58 -13.89 -7.67
C PRO A 84 7.37 -12.97 -7.89
N ALA A 85 6.80 -12.98 -9.09
CA ALA A 85 5.66 -12.13 -9.46
C ALA A 85 4.42 -12.33 -8.57
N ASN A 86 4.28 -13.50 -7.94
CA ASN A 86 3.19 -13.83 -7.02
C ASN A 86 3.51 -13.60 -5.54
N SER A 87 4.58 -12.86 -5.24
CA SER A 87 4.96 -12.56 -3.85
C SER A 87 3.86 -11.83 -3.07
N LEU A 88 3.00 -11.08 -3.76
CA LEU A 88 1.87 -10.36 -3.17
C LEU A 88 0.51 -10.98 -3.56
N PHE A 89 0.45 -12.31 -3.70
CA PHE A 89 -0.79 -13.05 -3.89
C PHE A 89 -1.11 -13.84 -2.63
N GLY A 90 -2.31 -13.70 -2.09
CA GLY A 90 -2.68 -14.46 -0.90
C GLY A 90 -3.97 -13.99 -0.23
N VAL A 91 -4.29 -14.65 0.87
CA VAL A 91 -5.38 -14.22 1.74
C VAL A 91 -4.97 -12.92 2.44
N ALA A 92 -5.82 -11.91 2.33
CA ALA A 92 -5.68 -10.66 3.08
C ALA A 92 -6.64 -10.62 4.26
N LYS A 93 -6.19 -10.00 5.34
CA LYS A 93 -6.96 -9.68 6.56
C LYS A 93 -6.97 -8.16 6.72
N LYS A 94 -8.16 -7.57 6.69
CA LYS A 94 -8.33 -6.15 6.95
C LYS A 94 -8.56 -5.91 8.43
N ILE A 95 -7.75 -5.04 9.00
CA ILE A 95 -7.94 -4.45 10.34
C ILE A 95 -8.51 -3.05 10.12
N ASP A 96 -9.80 -2.92 10.36
CA ASP A 96 -10.52 -1.66 10.18
C ASP A 96 -10.38 -0.80 11.45
N LEU A 97 -9.63 0.27 11.33
CA LEU A 97 -9.36 1.27 12.37
C LEU A 97 -10.00 2.62 12.05
N SER A 98 -10.77 2.72 10.96
CA SER A 98 -11.29 3.99 10.43
C SER A 98 -12.22 4.73 11.41
N GLN A 99 -12.88 4.00 12.29
CA GLN A 99 -13.79 4.56 13.29
C GLN A 99 -13.09 5.10 14.55
N GLU A 100 -11.81 4.78 14.72
CA GLU A 100 -11.03 5.24 15.88
C GLU A 100 -10.53 6.69 15.72
N HIS A 101 -10.58 7.23 14.50
CA HIS A 101 -10.19 8.60 14.17
C HIS A 101 -8.77 8.96 14.64
N TYR A 102 -7.81 8.10 14.37
CA TYR A 102 -6.40 8.35 14.68
C TYR A 102 -5.92 9.67 14.07
N LEU A 103 -5.25 10.47 14.86
CA LEU A 103 -4.62 11.72 14.43
C LEU A 103 -3.20 11.47 13.93
N PRO A 104 -2.63 12.41 13.16
CA PRO A 104 -1.22 12.38 12.80
C PRO A 104 -0.34 12.21 14.04
N GLY A 105 0.61 11.27 13.99
CA GLY A 105 1.50 10.96 15.10
C GLY A 105 0.99 9.93 16.09
N ASP A 106 -0.29 9.57 16.05
CA ASP A 106 -0.85 8.50 16.89
C ASP A 106 -0.31 7.12 16.46
N LEU A 107 -0.31 6.19 17.41
CA LEU A 107 0.09 4.80 17.18
C LEU A 107 -1.04 3.85 17.53
N ALA A 108 -1.47 3.03 16.60
CA ALA A 108 -2.44 1.97 16.82
C ALA A 108 -1.81 0.86 17.69
N PRO A 109 -2.32 0.58 18.90
CA PRO A 109 -1.77 -0.43 19.79
C PRO A 109 -2.28 -1.84 19.46
N LEU A 110 -1.55 -2.88 19.86
CA LEU A 110 -1.92 -4.27 19.64
C LEU A 110 -3.30 -4.61 20.23
N SER A 111 -3.64 -4.05 21.38
CA SER A 111 -4.95 -4.27 22.02
C SER A 111 -6.12 -3.89 21.11
N LYS A 112 -5.97 -2.84 20.27
CA LYS A 112 -7.00 -2.43 19.32
C LYS A 112 -7.06 -3.39 18.12
N VAL A 113 -5.92 -3.86 17.65
CA VAL A 113 -5.86 -4.89 16.58
C VAL A 113 -6.55 -6.17 17.06
N GLU A 114 -6.28 -6.62 18.28
CA GLU A 114 -6.91 -7.81 18.88
C GLU A 114 -8.43 -7.63 19.06
N GLU A 115 -8.86 -6.42 19.45
CA GLU A 115 -10.29 -6.08 19.53
C GLU A 115 -10.99 -6.24 18.16
N VAL A 116 -10.42 -5.66 17.10
CA VAL A 116 -10.97 -5.78 15.74
C VAL A 116 -10.98 -7.23 15.27
N MET A 117 -9.91 -7.98 15.54
CA MET A 117 -9.86 -9.42 15.24
C MET A 117 -10.97 -10.19 15.94
N ALA A 118 -11.21 -9.90 17.21
CA ALA A 118 -12.27 -10.55 17.99
C ALA A 118 -13.68 -10.18 17.46
N GLN A 119 -13.91 -8.92 17.13
CA GLN A 119 -15.19 -8.44 16.58
C GLN A 119 -15.51 -9.02 15.20
N THR A 120 -14.51 -9.18 14.36
CA THR A 120 -14.67 -9.68 12.98
C THR A 120 -14.55 -11.19 12.86
N GLY A 121 -14.06 -11.85 13.91
CA GLY A 121 -13.79 -13.29 13.90
C GLY A 121 -12.61 -13.70 13.01
N ILE A 122 -11.77 -12.76 12.55
CA ILE A 122 -10.61 -13.08 11.74
C ILE A 122 -9.44 -13.55 12.64
N ALA A 123 -8.65 -14.46 12.10
CA ALA A 123 -7.35 -14.85 12.66
C ALA A 123 -6.26 -14.53 11.65
N ILE A 124 -5.14 -14.01 12.13
CA ILE A 124 -3.94 -13.75 11.32
C ILE A 124 -3.06 -14.99 11.38
N GLU A 125 -2.76 -15.55 10.21
CA GLU A 125 -1.99 -16.75 10.04
C GLU A 125 -0.68 -16.49 9.28
N LYS A 126 0.23 -17.45 9.33
CA LYS A 126 1.49 -17.37 8.60
C LYS A 126 1.24 -17.27 7.09
N GLY A 127 1.86 -16.27 6.47
CA GLY A 127 1.75 -16.03 5.03
C GLY A 127 0.57 -15.15 4.63
N ASP A 128 -0.27 -14.72 5.56
CA ASP A 128 -1.32 -13.73 5.30
C ASP A 128 -0.73 -12.37 4.93
N ILE A 129 -1.54 -11.57 4.24
CA ILE A 129 -1.32 -10.15 4.00
C ILE A 129 -2.23 -9.38 4.96
N VAL A 130 -1.67 -8.49 5.78
CA VAL A 130 -2.47 -7.74 6.77
C VAL A 130 -2.55 -6.28 6.36
N LEU A 131 -3.77 -5.78 6.18
CA LEU A 131 -4.04 -4.43 5.68
C LEU A 131 -4.79 -3.61 6.73
N PHE A 132 -4.25 -2.44 7.05
CA PHE A 132 -4.82 -1.51 8.02
C PHE A 132 -5.58 -0.41 7.29
N ASP A 133 -6.85 -0.25 7.63
CA ASP A 133 -7.74 0.80 7.15
C ASP A 133 -7.86 1.89 8.24
N PHE A 134 -7.11 2.96 8.09
CA PHE A 134 -7.21 4.13 8.99
C PHE A 134 -8.25 5.16 8.52
N GLY A 135 -8.83 4.96 7.32
CA GLY A 135 -9.71 5.94 6.67
C GLY A 135 -8.94 7.15 6.13
N TYR A 136 -7.63 7.02 5.90
CA TYR A 136 -6.76 8.10 5.45
C TYR A 136 -6.82 8.32 3.93
N ASP A 137 -7.34 7.39 3.16
CA ASP A 137 -7.60 7.54 1.73
C ASP A 137 -8.55 8.72 1.43
N GLN A 138 -9.41 9.11 2.36
CA GLN A 138 -10.25 10.30 2.26
C GLN A 138 -9.47 11.58 2.00
N TYR A 139 -8.21 11.64 2.42
CA TYR A 139 -7.35 12.82 2.21
C TYR A 139 -6.73 12.88 0.82
N LEU A 140 -6.84 11.82 0.02
CA LEU A 140 -6.47 11.78 -1.40
C LEU A 140 -7.58 12.31 -2.33
N VAL A 141 -8.78 12.53 -1.80
CA VAL A 141 -9.94 13.02 -2.59
C VAL A 141 -9.91 14.53 -2.71
N ASP A 142 -10.30 15.04 -3.87
CA ASP A 142 -10.48 16.49 -4.15
C ASP A 142 -9.25 17.36 -3.83
N VAL A 143 -8.06 16.81 -3.96
CA VAL A 143 -6.80 17.48 -3.58
C VAL A 143 -6.60 18.80 -4.34
N GLU A 144 -6.97 18.83 -5.61
CA GLU A 144 -6.88 20.04 -6.44
C GLU A 144 -7.78 21.18 -5.97
N LYS A 145 -8.84 20.89 -5.22
CA LYS A 145 -9.75 21.89 -4.62
C LYS A 145 -9.19 22.49 -3.33
N LYS A 146 -8.13 21.87 -2.76
CA LYS A 146 -7.50 22.34 -1.53
C LYS A 146 -6.52 23.48 -1.81
N PRO A 147 -6.28 24.37 -0.83
CA PRO A 147 -5.19 25.34 -0.89
C PRO A 147 -3.85 24.66 -1.17
N ALA A 148 -2.96 25.30 -1.91
CA ALA A 148 -1.67 24.73 -2.31
C ALA A 148 -0.87 24.19 -1.12
N SER A 149 -0.89 24.88 0.04
CA SER A 149 -0.23 24.46 1.28
C SER A 149 -0.84 23.22 1.95
N GLN A 150 -1.98 22.74 1.48
CA GLN A 150 -2.67 21.57 2.03
C GLN A 150 -2.77 20.42 1.03
N ARG A 151 -2.26 20.58 -0.19
CA ARG A 151 -2.39 19.56 -1.23
C ARG A 151 -1.61 18.28 -0.92
N ASN A 152 -0.50 18.41 -0.19
CA ASN A 152 0.29 17.23 0.23
C ASN A 152 0.06 16.85 1.70
N TRP A 153 -1.08 17.28 2.29
CA TRP A 153 -1.33 17.00 3.71
C TRP A 153 -1.26 15.49 4.03
N TRP A 154 -1.78 14.65 3.14
CA TRP A 154 -1.72 13.19 3.25
C TRP A 154 -0.26 12.69 3.31
N GLY A 155 0.62 13.18 2.45
CA GLY A 155 2.03 12.78 2.40
C GLY A 155 2.91 13.30 3.54
N GLU A 156 2.37 14.17 4.40
CA GLU A 156 3.08 14.81 5.50
C GLU A 156 2.53 14.42 6.88
N ASN A 157 1.40 13.71 6.92
CA ASN A 157 0.66 13.45 8.16
C ASN A 157 0.02 12.07 8.13
N GLU A 158 0.33 11.26 9.14
CA GLU A 158 -0.27 9.93 9.28
C GLU A 158 -0.17 9.37 10.70
N PRO A 159 -1.09 8.49 11.12
CA PRO A 159 -0.90 7.57 12.22
C PRO A 159 -0.03 6.40 11.76
N GLY A 160 0.52 5.66 12.70
CA GLY A 160 1.29 4.45 12.43
C GLY A 160 0.91 3.28 13.34
N LEU A 161 1.75 2.24 13.30
CA LEU A 161 1.60 1.05 14.12
C LEU A 161 2.53 1.10 15.31
N ALA A 162 2.02 0.79 16.51
CA ALA A 162 2.85 0.65 17.68
C ALA A 162 3.82 -0.55 17.53
N GLU A 163 4.92 -0.52 18.26
CA GLU A 163 5.97 -1.54 18.16
C GLU A 163 5.47 -2.96 18.44
N ASP A 164 4.53 -3.10 19.38
CA ASP A 164 3.93 -4.38 19.74
C ASP A 164 3.11 -4.98 18.57
N VAL A 165 2.44 -4.16 17.76
CA VAL A 165 1.78 -4.59 16.52
C VAL A 165 2.80 -5.10 15.50
N CYS A 166 3.84 -4.32 15.24
CA CYS A 166 4.87 -4.71 14.28
C CYS A 166 5.54 -6.02 14.68
N ARG A 167 5.86 -6.20 15.96
CA ARG A 167 6.41 -7.45 16.51
C ARG A 167 5.43 -8.61 16.39
N PHE A 168 4.16 -8.42 16.75
CA PHE A 168 3.11 -9.43 16.63
C PHE A 168 2.99 -9.96 15.19
N LEU A 169 2.93 -9.07 14.20
CA LEU A 169 2.83 -9.44 12.79
C LEU A 169 4.08 -10.18 12.31
N PHE A 170 5.26 -9.75 12.73
CA PHE A 170 6.51 -10.45 12.48
C PHE A 170 6.51 -11.85 13.08
N GLU A 171 6.11 -12.01 14.34
CA GLU A 171 6.03 -13.32 15.02
C GLU A 171 4.97 -14.24 14.39
N LYS A 172 3.88 -13.68 13.85
CA LYS A 172 2.91 -14.44 13.03
C LYS A 172 3.46 -14.91 11.70
N GLY A 173 4.54 -14.28 11.21
CA GLY A 173 5.16 -14.63 9.93
C GLY A 173 4.28 -14.23 8.74
N VAL A 174 3.66 -13.08 8.80
CA VAL A 174 2.86 -12.53 7.70
C VAL A 174 3.75 -12.28 6.47
N ARG A 175 3.16 -12.24 5.28
CA ARG A 175 3.87 -12.03 4.02
C ARG A 175 4.10 -10.57 3.71
N ALA A 176 3.07 -9.75 3.97
CA ALA A 176 3.11 -8.31 3.76
C ALA A 176 2.21 -7.61 4.77
N VAL A 177 2.52 -6.35 5.04
CA VAL A 177 1.70 -5.45 5.82
C VAL A 177 1.44 -4.22 4.97
N GLY A 178 0.22 -3.67 5.00
CA GLY A 178 -0.09 -2.47 4.22
C GLY A 178 -1.11 -1.57 4.90
N SER A 179 -1.26 -0.35 4.36
CA SER A 179 -2.25 0.62 4.83
C SER A 179 -2.66 1.62 3.75
N ASP A 180 -3.67 2.41 4.05
CA ASP A 180 -4.11 3.58 3.27
C ASP A 180 -3.34 4.86 3.62
N THR A 181 -2.26 4.74 4.39
CA THR A 181 -1.36 5.84 4.77
C THR A 181 -0.10 5.89 3.91
N PRO A 182 0.68 7.00 3.93
CA PRO A 182 1.89 7.16 3.12
C PRO A 182 3.05 6.21 3.46
N ALA A 183 3.15 5.76 4.72
CA ALA A 183 4.28 4.95 5.18
C ALA A 183 3.89 3.86 6.19
N CYS A 184 2.71 3.29 6.07
CA CYS A 184 2.17 2.10 6.74
C CYS A 184 2.39 2.04 8.26
N ASP A 185 3.61 1.71 8.73
CA ASP A 185 3.95 1.57 10.16
C ASP A 185 4.48 2.84 10.80
N MET A 186 4.86 3.82 9.98
CA MET A 186 5.38 5.08 10.50
C MET A 186 4.26 6.02 10.94
N ALA A 187 4.54 6.80 11.97
CA ALA A 187 3.70 7.94 12.34
C ALA A 187 4.45 9.23 12.07
N GLN A 188 3.77 10.23 11.50
CA GLN A 188 4.38 11.52 11.22
C GLN A 188 3.42 12.69 11.41
N VAL A 189 3.98 13.86 11.69
CA VAL A 189 3.29 15.13 11.83
C VAL A 189 4.03 16.19 11.04
N ASN A 190 3.40 16.81 10.06
CA ASN A 190 3.99 17.85 9.20
C ASN A 190 5.36 17.43 8.61
N GLY A 191 5.45 16.20 8.11
CA GLY A 191 6.67 15.64 7.53
C GLY A 191 7.75 15.24 8.54
N GLN A 192 7.47 15.31 9.85
CA GLN A 192 8.40 14.86 10.89
C GLN A 192 7.98 13.49 11.39
N ILE A 193 8.81 12.47 11.16
CA ILE A 193 8.59 11.11 11.66
C ILE A 193 8.69 11.13 13.18
N THR A 194 7.63 10.66 13.86
CA THR A 194 7.57 10.54 15.32
C THR A 194 7.82 9.11 15.79
N ALA A 195 7.50 8.12 14.96
CA ALA A 195 7.73 6.70 15.21
C ALA A 195 7.78 5.90 13.91
N GLY A 196 8.39 4.69 13.93
CA GLY A 196 8.41 3.76 12.81
C GLY A 196 9.23 2.52 13.19
N PHE A 197 8.59 1.37 13.22
CA PHE A 197 9.20 0.13 13.71
C PHE A 197 9.27 -0.97 12.65
N GLY A 198 8.33 -0.99 11.69
CA GLY A 198 8.22 -2.02 10.67
C GLY A 198 9.36 -1.94 9.65
N HIS A 199 9.58 -0.79 9.06
CA HIS A 199 10.55 -0.60 7.97
C HIS A 199 11.95 -1.08 8.32
N ARG A 200 12.45 -0.75 9.51
CA ARG A 200 13.86 -0.95 9.87
C ARG A 200 14.10 -2.08 10.87
N LYS A 201 13.06 -2.61 11.51
CA LYS A 201 13.23 -3.60 12.57
C LYS A 201 12.47 -4.91 12.32
N TYR A 202 11.19 -4.84 11.98
CA TYR A 202 10.32 -6.02 11.98
C TYR A 202 9.94 -6.51 10.58
N PHE A 203 9.69 -5.64 9.59
CA PHE A 203 9.15 -6.06 8.30
C PHE A 203 10.24 -6.25 7.24
N LEU A 204 10.77 -5.19 6.65
CA LEU A 204 11.75 -5.30 5.55
C LEU A 204 13.02 -6.10 5.93
N PRO A 205 13.59 -6.00 7.16
CA PRO A 205 14.72 -6.83 7.55
C PRO A 205 14.44 -8.34 7.53
N ASN A 206 13.17 -8.71 7.66
CA ASN A 206 12.72 -10.10 7.73
C ASN A 206 11.97 -10.57 6.47
N GLY A 207 12.06 -9.78 5.37
CA GLY A 207 11.45 -10.13 4.08
C GLY A 207 9.92 -10.01 4.05
N ILE A 208 9.34 -9.27 5.00
CA ILE A 208 7.93 -8.90 5.00
C ILE A 208 7.80 -7.61 4.18
N PHE A 209 7.03 -7.65 3.09
CA PHE A 209 6.81 -6.49 2.24
C PHE A 209 5.93 -5.45 2.93
N ILE A 210 6.16 -4.17 2.58
CA ILE A 210 5.29 -3.08 3.03
C ILE A 210 4.52 -2.56 1.81
N ILE A 211 3.20 -2.37 1.95
CA ILE A 211 2.32 -1.85 0.91
C ILE A 211 1.72 -0.54 1.43
N GLU A 212 1.85 0.52 0.66
CA GLU A 212 1.48 1.87 1.08
C GLU A 212 0.51 2.52 0.10
N GLY A 213 -0.25 3.48 0.59
CA GLY A 213 -1.17 4.25 -0.24
C GLY A 213 -2.32 3.43 -0.84
N LEU A 214 -2.80 2.39 -0.13
CA LEU A 214 -4.02 1.68 -0.50
C LEU A 214 -5.21 2.64 -0.52
N TYR A 215 -6.17 2.35 -1.39
CA TYR A 215 -7.37 3.16 -1.56
C TYR A 215 -8.62 2.28 -1.61
N GLY A 216 -9.71 2.73 -0.96
CA GLY A 216 -10.99 2.01 -1.02
C GLY A 216 -11.08 0.77 -0.13
N LEU A 217 -10.26 0.63 0.90
CA LEU A 217 -10.33 -0.48 1.87
C LEU A 217 -11.69 -0.58 2.56
N ALA A 218 -12.44 0.52 2.68
CA ALA A 218 -13.80 0.51 3.21
C ALA A 218 -14.79 -0.35 2.38
N GLN A 219 -14.46 -0.68 1.12
CA GLN A 219 -15.32 -1.42 0.20
C GLN A 219 -15.15 -2.95 0.30
N VAL A 220 -14.17 -3.43 1.05
CA VAL A 220 -13.84 -4.86 1.11
C VAL A 220 -14.17 -5.47 2.48
N PRO A 221 -14.53 -6.77 2.54
CA PRO A 221 -14.79 -7.46 3.80
C PRO A 221 -13.51 -7.63 4.64
N ALA A 222 -13.66 -8.14 5.85
CA ALA A 222 -12.53 -8.37 6.77
C ALA A 222 -11.53 -9.43 6.26
N SER A 223 -11.92 -10.28 5.31
CA SER A 223 -11.01 -11.26 4.68
C SER A 223 -11.38 -11.44 3.21
N PHE A 224 -10.36 -11.42 2.33
CA PHE A 224 -10.51 -11.54 0.88
C PHE A 224 -9.20 -12.07 0.26
N TYR A 225 -9.24 -12.42 -1.03
CA TYR A 225 -8.02 -12.75 -1.76
C TYR A 225 -7.42 -11.47 -2.36
N PHE A 226 -6.17 -11.22 -2.05
CA PHE A 226 -5.41 -10.06 -2.52
C PHE A 226 -4.47 -10.46 -3.65
N MET A 227 -4.43 -9.64 -4.69
CA MET A 227 -3.47 -9.79 -5.79
C MET A 227 -2.86 -8.43 -6.14
N ALA A 228 -1.54 -8.37 -6.15
CA ALA A 228 -0.79 -7.23 -6.66
C ALA A 228 0.49 -7.72 -7.35
N MET A 229 0.82 -7.12 -8.49
CA MET A 229 2.06 -7.41 -9.21
C MET A 229 2.88 -6.13 -9.32
N PRO A 230 4.08 -6.09 -8.72
CA PRO A 230 5.00 -4.98 -8.94
C PRO A 230 5.52 -4.98 -10.38
N LEU A 231 5.89 -3.82 -10.88
CA LEU A 231 6.69 -3.71 -12.10
C LEU A 231 8.06 -4.34 -11.85
N LYS A 232 8.60 -5.04 -12.82
CA LYS A 232 9.93 -5.64 -12.73
C LYS A 232 11.01 -4.62 -13.03
N ILE A 233 11.20 -3.66 -12.13
CA ILE A 233 12.16 -2.56 -12.25
C ILE A 233 13.55 -3.09 -11.83
N LYS A 234 14.50 -3.11 -12.76
CA LYS A 234 15.88 -3.58 -12.49
C LYS A 234 16.54 -2.75 -11.39
N GLY A 235 16.88 -3.41 -10.29
CA GLY A 235 17.52 -2.77 -9.14
C GLY A 235 16.58 -1.85 -8.36
N GLY A 236 15.25 -1.96 -8.56
CA GLY A 236 14.28 -1.09 -7.90
C GLY A 236 14.14 -1.37 -6.41
N SER A 237 14.04 -0.31 -5.63
CA SER A 237 13.81 -0.37 -4.19
C SER A 237 12.34 -0.64 -3.83
N GLY A 238 11.45 -0.48 -4.79
CA GLY A 238 10.02 -0.68 -4.69
C GLY A 238 9.36 -0.61 -6.06
N SER A 239 8.03 -0.57 -6.08
CA SER A 239 7.29 -0.43 -7.33
C SER A 239 5.88 0.04 -7.09
N PRO A 240 5.34 0.95 -7.93
CA PRO A 240 3.92 1.19 -7.99
C PRO A 240 3.13 -0.09 -8.23
N LEU A 241 1.93 -0.16 -7.64
CA LEU A 241 1.02 -1.29 -7.70
C LEU A 241 -0.36 -0.84 -8.19
N ARG A 242 -1.09 -1.77 -8.77
CA ARG A 242 -2.56 -1.73 -8.89
C ARG A 242 -3.13 -2.97 -8.21
N PRO A 243 -3.21 -2.97 -6.87
CA PRO A 243 -3.72 -4.11 -6.13
C PRO A 243 -5.23 -4.26 -6.31
N ILE A 244 -5.70 -5.51 -6.27
CA ILE A 244 -7.12 -5.85 -6.31
C ILE A 244 -7.49 -6.76 -5.15
N ALA A 245 -8.70 -6.57 -4.64
CA ALA A 245 -9.37 -7.49 -3.73
C ALA A 245 -10.38 -8.33 -4.51
N ILE A 246 -10.46 -9.63 -4.20
CA ILE A 246 -11.37 -10.58 -4.83
C ILE A 246 -12.14 -11.32 -3.74
N PHE A 247 -13.50 -11.28 -3.74
CA PHE A 247 -14.35 -11.91 -2.73
C PHE A 247 -15.75 -12.21 -3.24
#